data_003ce0c55d4973fd9a6cb3a88be457b7
#
_entry.id   003ce0c55d4973fd9a6cb3a88be457b7
#
_cell.length_a   1.000
_cell.length_b   1.000
_cell.length_c   1.000
_cell.angle_alpha   90.00
_cell.angle_beta   90.00
_cell.angle_gamma   90.00
#
_symmetry.space_group_name_H-M   'P 1'
#
loop_
_entity.id
_entity.type
_entity.pdbx_description
1 polymer ?
#
loop_
_entity_poly.entity_id
_entity_poly.type
_entity_poly.pdbx_seq_one_letter_code
_entity_poly.pdbx_strand_id
1 'polypeptide(L)'
;QISRVTDLPTIVDADTGFDSCAKTISTFEQKGLAGCHIEDQIAEKRCGHLDNKELIIKEEMVKKIKQSVESRKDKNFLIIVRTDANTVEGIDKTLDRIKAYEDAGADMIFPEAMKDEKEFEKVRKISKVFLLANMTEFGKSKLLNKTELENLGYNLVIYPVTTQRL
;
A
#
# COMPACT_ATOMS: atom_id res chain seq x y z
N GLN A 1 16.45 10.51 -8.90
CA GLN A 1 17.00 11.84 -8.51
C GLN A 1 16.51 12.26 -7.12
N ILE A 2 15.26 12.03 -6.76
CA ILE A 2 14.67 12.42 -5.46
C ILE A 2 15.46 11.83 -4.29
N SER A 3 15.78 10.55 -4.32
CA SER A 3 16.56 9.86 -3.27
C SER A 3 18.00 10.40 -3.07
N ARG A 4 18.45 11.35 -3.90
CA ARG A 4 19.77 11.96 -3.82
C ARG A 4 19.77 13.38 -3.26
N VAL A 5 18.58 13.94 -3.02
CA VAL A 5 18.43 15.34 -2.56
C VAL A 5 17.94 15.42 -1.11
N THR A 6 17.75 14.27 -0.46
CA THR A 6 17.35 14.18 0.94
C THR A 6 17.96 12.94 1.59
N ASP A 7 18.29 13.04 2.87
CA ASP A 7 18.71 11.92 3.71
C ASP A 7 17.53 11.19 4.35
N LEU A 8 16.30 11.64 4.09
CA LEU A 8 15.10 11.00 4.60
C LEU A 8 14.78 9.73 3.81
N PRO A 9 14.37 8.64 4.47
CA PRO A 9 13.88 7.45 3.81
C PRO A 9 12.73 7.78 2.84
N THR A 10 12.90 7.41 1.58
CA THR A 10 11.92 7.71 0.53
C THR A 10 11.22 6.44 0.08
N ILE A 11 9.90 6.42 0.13
CA ILE A 11 9.06 5.38 -0.48
C ILE A 11 8.42 5.92 -1.76
N VAL A 12 8.14 5.04 -2.71
CA VAL A 12 7.63 5.40 -4.04
C VAL A 12 6.37 4.61 -4.37
N ASP A 13 5.42 5.28 -5.00
CA ASP A 13 4.29 4.62 -5.67
C ASP A 13 4.79 3.92 -6.93
N ALA A 14 4.67 2.59 -6.98
CA ALA A 14 5.06 1.76 -8.11
C ALA A 14 3.85 1.27 -8.92
N ASP A 15 2.71 1.89 -8.74
CA ASP A 15 1.46 1.49 -9.40
C ASP A 15 1.19 -0.02 -9.24
N THR A 16 0.97 -0.73 -10.32
CA THR A 16 0.76 -2.19 -10.31
C THR A 16 2.07 -3.00 -10.39
N GLY A 17 3.23 -2.35 -10.23
CA GLY A 17 4.56 -2.97 -10.31
C GLY A 17 5.23 -2.87 -11.68
N PHE A 18 4.67 -2.07 -12.60
CA PHE A 18 5.07 -1.91 -13.99
C PHE A 18 5.17 -3.26 -14.74
N ASP A 19 6.06 -3.39 -15.71
CA ASP A 19 6.22 -4.60 -16.53
C ASP A 19 6.68 -5.82 -15.71
N SER A 20 7.43 -5.59 -14.63
CA SER A 20 7.98 -6.65 -13.78
C SER A 20 8.26 -6.16 -12.37
N CYS A 21 7.55 -6.70 -11.39
CA CYS A 21 7.78 -6.39 -9.98
C CYS A 21 9.24 -6.66 -9.58
N ALA A 22 9.82 -7.77 -10.00
CA ALA A 22 11.21 -8.11 -9.70
C ALA A 22 12.20 -7.05 -10.19
N LYS A 23 12.03 -6.58 -11.43
CA LYS A 23 12.88 -5.54 -12.01
C LYS A 23 12.66 -4.20 -11.30
N THR A 24 11.44 -3.88 -10.95
CA THR A 24 11.06 -2.66 -10.24
C THR A 24 11.74 -2.60 -8.88
N ILE A 25 11.60 -3.65 -8.06
CA ILE A 25 12.23 -3.73 -6.74
C ILE A 25 13.76 -3.58 -6.86
N SER A 26 14.41 -4.39 -7.69
CA SER A 26 15.86 -4.34 -7.89
C SER A 26 16.35 -2.96 -8.34
N THR A 27 15.58 -2.30 -9.22
CA THR A 27 15.92 -0.95 -9.70
C THR A 27 15.80 0.09 -8.58
N PHE A 28 14.76 0.02 -7.77
CA PHE A 28 14.51 0.98 -6.70
C PHE A 28 15.53 0.85 -5.56
N GLU A 29 15.90 -0.37 -5.18
CA GLU A 29 17.00 -0.62 -4.27
C GLU A 29 18.33 0.01 -4.76
N GLN A 30 18.70 -0.23 -6.03
CA GLN A 30 19.90 0.35 -6.64
C GLN A 30 19.87 1.88 -6.69
N LYS A 31 18.69 2.50 -6.65
CA LYS A 31 18.53 3.97 -6.61
C LYS A 31 18.50 4.53 -5.19
N GLY A 32 18.67 3.69 -4.16
CA GLY A 32 18.69 4.10 -2.76
C GLY A 32 17.33 4.49 -2.21
N LEU A 33 16.25 3.93 -2.73
CA LEU A 33 14.91 4.09 -2.15
C LEU A 33 14.77 3.16 -0.93
N ALA A 34 13.94 3.55 0.03
CA ALA A 34 13.69 2.79 1.25
C ALA A 34 12.54 1.78 1.11
N GLY A 35 11.73 1.92 0.07
CA GLY A 35 10.62 1.02 -0.21
C GLY A 35 9.73 1.52 -1.34
N CYS A 36 8.77 0.70 -1.69
CA CYS A 36 7.70 1.10 -2.62
C CYS A 36 6.40 0.40 -2.26
N HIS A 37 5.29 0.97 -2.73
CA HIS A 37 4.02 0.23 -2.71
C HIS A 37 3.62 -0.19 -4.11
N ILE A 38 3.02 -1.39 -4.18
CA ILE A 38 2.40 -1.97 -5.37
C ILE A 38 0.94 -2.28 -5.05
N GLU A 39 0.05 -2.13 -6.03
CA GLU A 39 -1.39 -2.28 -5.83
C GLU A 39 -2.00 -3.41 -6.66
N ASP A 40 -3.16 -3.91 -6.21
CA ASP A 40 -3.87 -5.04 -6.81
C ASP A 40 -4.91 -4.64 -7.89
N GLN A 41 -4.79 -3.44 -8.45
CA GLN A 41 -5.56 -3.05 -9.63
C GLN A 41 -4.98 -3.68 -10.92
N ILE A 42 -5.80 -3.68 -11.99
CA ILE A 42 -5.32 -3.96 -13.35
C ILE A 42 -4.34 -2.87 -13.82
N ALA A 43 -3.65 -3.09 -14.94
CA ALA A 43 -2.64 -2.14 -15.44
C ALA A 43 -3.22 -0.74 -15.76
N GLU A 44 -4.47 -0.68 -16.21
CA GLU A 44 -5.23 0.54 -16.48
C GLU A 44 -5.82 1.15 -15.20
N LYS A 45 -5.06 1.12 -14.13
CA LYS A 45 -5.48 1.53 -12.80
C LYS A 45 -6.14 2.91 -12.73
N ARG A 46 -6.97 3.08 -11.70
CA ARG A 46 -7.59 4.36 -11.33
C ARG A 46 -7.17 4.82 -9.94
N CYS A 47 -7.37 6.10 -9.63
CA CYS A 47 -7.20 6.58 -8.27
C CYS A 47 -8.07 5.78 -7.28
N GLY A 48 -7.51 5.40 -6.15
CA GLY A 48 -8.16 4.56 -5.14
C GLY A 48 -9.48 5.08 -4.58
N HIS A 49 -9.70 6.40 -4.65
CA HIS A 49 -10.93 7.04 -4.23
C HIS A 49 -11.97 7.23 -5.35
N LEU A 50 -11.65 6.83 -6.59
CA LEU A 50 -12.60 6.84 -7.71
C LEU A 50 -13.37 5.52 -7.81
N ASP A 51 -14.49 5.57 -8.53
CA ASP A 51 -15.30 4.39 -8.85
C ASP A 51 -14.79 3.65 -10.10
N ASN A 52 -15.38 2.48 -10.35
CA ASN A 52 -15.09 1.62 -11.51
C ASN A 52 -13.61 1.18 -11.56
N LYS A 53 -13.03 0.86 -10.42
CA LYS A 53 -11.75 0.17 -10.34
C LYS A 53 -11.95 -1.31 -10.67
N GLU A 54 -10.95 -1.88 -11.32
CA GLU A 54 -10.89 -3.31 -11.60
C GLU A 54 -9.66 -3.91 -10.92
N LEU A 55 -9.82 -5.08 -10.33
CA LEU A 55 -8.77 -5.75 -9.58
C LEU A 55 -8.30 -6.99 -10.33
N ILE A 56 -7.02 -7.29 -10.21
CA ILE A 56 -6.51 -8.62 -10.52
C ILE A 56 -6.99 -9.62 -9.47
N ILE A 57 -7.03 -10.90 -9.82
CA ILE A 57 -7.37 -11.94 -8.85
C ILE A 57 -6.31 -12.00 -7.75
N LYS A 58 -6.75 -12.39 -6.54
CA LYS A 58 -5.90 -12.46 -5.35
C LYS A 58 -4.63 -13.27 -5.56
N GLU A 59 -4.73 -14.40 -6.23
CA GLU A 59 -3.62 -15.33 -6.52
C GLU A 59 -2.55 -14.69 -7.42
N GLU A 60 -2.97 -13.83 -8.33
CA GLU A 60 -2.05 -13.09 -9.20
C GLU A 60 -1.27 -12.04 -8.41
N MET A 61 -1.94 -11.31 -7.53
CA MET A 61 -1.27 -10.37 -6.63
C MET A 61 -0.30 -11.08 -5.68
N VAL A 62 -0.66 -12.24 -5.13
CA VAL A 62 0.23 -13.10 -4.33
C VAL A 62 1.51 -13.46 -5.09
N LYS A 63 1.41 -13.78 -6.39
CA LYS A 63 2.61 -14.04 -7.23
C LYS A 63 3.49 -12.80 -7.37
N LYS A 64 2.89 -11.63 -7.61
CA LYS A 64 3.63 -10.36 -7.70
C LYS A 64 4.38 -10.05 -6.40
N ILE A 65 3.73 -10.25 -5.25
CA ILE A 65 4.35 -10.05 -3.94
C ILE A 65 5.53 -10.99 -3.75
N LYS A 66 5.37 -12.29 -4.00
CA LYS A 66 6.46 -13.27 -3.90
C LYS A 66 7.64 -12.92 -4.80
N GLN A 67 7.39 -12.56 -6.05
CA GLN A 67 8.43 -12.10 -6.97
C GLN A 67 9.17 -10.86 -6.45
N SER A 68 8.44 -9.91 -5.83
CA SER A 68 9.01 -8.73 -5.22
C SER A 68 9.94 -9.11 -4.05
N VAL A 69 9.46 -9.97 -3.14
CA VAL A 69 10.22 -10.44 -1.97
C VAL A 69 11.48 -11.21 -2.40
N GLU A 70 11.35 -12.12 -3.35
CA GLU A 70 12.48 -12.93 -3.87
C GLU A 70 13.55 -12.09 -4.57
N SER A 71 13.15 -11.00 -5.24
CA SER A 71 14.09 -10.12 -5.95
C SER A 71 14.79 -9.11 -5.06
N ARG A 72 14.26 -8.85 -3.87
CA ARG A 72 14.79 -7.93 -2.88
C ARG A 72 16.11 -8.45 -2.30
N LYS A 73 17.14 -7.61 -2.28
CA LYS A 73 18.46 -7.91 -1.70
C LYS A 73 18.64 -7.34 -0.31
N ASP A 74 18.21 -6.10 -0.11
CA ASP A 74 18.24 -5.43 1.19
C ASP A 74 16.94 -5.69 1.95
N LYS A 75 17.03 -6.41 3.07
CA LYS A 75 15.87 -6.71 3.93
C LYS A 75 15.22 -5.48 4.56
N ASN A 76 15.91 -4.34 4.56
CA ASN A 76 15.35 -3.07 5.04
C ASN A 76 14.53 -2.33 3.97
N PHE A 77 14.61 -2.74 2.69
CA PHE A 77 13.75 -2.20 1.65
C PHE A 77 12.32 -2.71 1.86
N LEU A 78 11.38 -1.79 2.10
CA LEU A 78 9.99 -2.15 2.41
C LEU A 78 9.17 -2.45 1.15
N ILE A 79 8.58 -3.64 1.11
CA ILE A 79 7.56 -4.01 0.14
C ILE A 79 6.20 -3.75 0.76
N ILE A 80 5.58 -2.64 0.36
CA ILE A 80 4.28 -2.21 0.84
C ILE A 80 3.24 -2.69 -0.17
N VAL A 81 2.22 -3.38 0.30
CA VAL A 81 1.18 -3.93 -0.57
C VAL A 81 -0.13 -3.18 -0.34
N ARG A 82 -0.58 -2.50 -1.39
CA ARG A 82 -1.84 -1.79 -1.40
C ARG A 82 -2.94 -2.69 -1.95
N THR A 83 -4.10 -2.67 -1.29
CA THR A 83 -5.32 -3.27 -1.83
C THR A 83 -6.42 -2.24 -1.96
N ASP A 84 -7.02 -2.20 -3.13
CA ASP A 84 -8.15 -1.35 -3.47
C ASP A 84 -9.51 -2.08 -3.35
N ALA A 85 -9.50 -3.27 -2.76
CA ALA A 85 -10.66 -4.17 -2.72
C ALA A 85 -11.85 -3.61 -1.93
N ASN A 86 -11.64 -2.73 -0.95
CA ASN A 86 -12.73 -2.27 -0.08
C ASN A 86 -13.89 -1.62 -0.84
N THR A 87 -13.59 -0.85 -1.86
CA THR A 87 -14.63 -0.18 -2.66
C THR A 87 -15.15 -1.02 -3.84
N VAL A 88 -14.53 -2.16 -4.12
CA VAL A 88 -14.89 -3.06 -5.24
C VAL A 88 -15.56 -4.33 -4.73
N GLU A 89 -14.98 -4.98 -3.73
CA GLU A 89 -15.42 -6.29 -3.22
C GLU A 89 -15.94 -6.21 -1.78
N GLY A 90 -15.76 -5.08 -1.09
CA GLY A 90 -16.14 -4.85 0.30
C GLY A 90 -15.13 -5.34 1.33
N ILE A 91 -15.39 -4.99 2.60
CA ILE A 91 -14.43 -5.17 3.69
C ILE A 91 -14.02 -6.63 3.92
N ASP A 92 -14.94 -7.59 3.86
CA ASP A 92 -14.62 -8.99 4.17
C ASP A 92 -13.64 -9.58 3.13
N LYS A 93 -13.81 -9.26 1.85
CA LYS A 93 -12.88 -9.66 0.80
C LYS A 93 -11.54 -8.94 0.92
N THR A 94 -11.55 -7.69 1.34
CA THR A 94 -10.33 -6.93 1.64
C THR A 94 -9.52 -7.61 2.74
N LEU A 95 -10.16 -8.03 3.82
CA LEU A 95 -9.49 -8.74 4.93
C LEU A 95 -8.91 -10.09 4.47
N ASP A 96 -9.62 -10.82 3.60
CA ASP A 96 -9.11 -12.07 3.02
C ASP A 96 -7.87 -11.83 2.13
N ARG A 97 -7.88 -10.79 1.29
CA ARG A 97 -6.72 -10.38 0.50
C ARG A 97 -5.53 -9.98 1.38
N ILE A 98 -5.76 -9.14 2.40
CA ILE A 98 -4.71 -8.71 3.33
C ILE A 98 -3.99 -9.90 3.94
N LYS A 99 -4.72 -10.90 4.44
CA LYS A 99 -4.12 -12.13 4.98
C LYS A 99 -3.23 -12.83 3.96
N ALA A 100 -3.73 -13.02 2.76
CA ALA A 100 -2.98 -13.67 1.69
C ALA A 100 -1.71 -12.89 1.29
N TYR A 101 -1.77 -11.56 1.34
CA TYR A 101 -0.64 -10.68 1.01
C TYR A 101 0.43 -10.68 2.11
N GLU A 102 0.03 -10.72 3.38
CA GLU A 102 0.95 -10.92 4.50
C GLU A 102 1.64 -12.29 4.42
N ASP A 103 0.88 -13.34 4.17
CA ASP A 103 1.41 -14.71 4.02
C ASP A 103 2.37 -14.82 2.81
N ALA A 104 2.20 -13.95 1.81
CA ALA A 104 3.11 -13.86 0.66
C ALA A 104 4.39 -13.07 0.94
N GLY A 105 4.49 -12.38 2.09
CA GLY A 105 5.70 -11.69 2.55
C GLY A 105 5.66 -10.17 2.44
N ALA A 106 4.49 -9.55 2.38
CA ALA A 106 4.35 -8.10 2.50
C ALA A 106 4.90 -7.61 3.85
N ASP A 107 5.74 -6.56 3.85
CA ASP A 107 6.26 -5.94 5.08
C ASP A 107 5.27 -4.96 5.69
N MET A 108 4.43 -4.36 4.86
CA MET A 108 3.42 -3.38 5.25
C MET A 108 2.21 -3.51 4.34
N ILE A 109 1.02 -3.35 4.92
CA ILE A 109 -0.24 -3.29 4.16
C ILE A 109 -0.74 -1.85 4.10
N PHE A 110 -1.21 -1.49 2.92
CA PHE A 110 -1.88 -0.23 2.63
C PHE A 110 -3.34 -0.52 2.20
N PRO A 111 -4.29 -0.56 3.15
CA PRO A 111 -5.70 -0.73 2.83
C PRO A 111 -6.27 0.60 2.33
N GLU A 112 -6.64 0.67 1.05
CA GLU A 112 -7.14 1.90 0.44
C GLU A 112 -8.61 2.12 0.73
N ALA A 113 -8.99 3.39 0.95
CA ALA A 113 -10.36 3.86 1.07
C ALA A 113 -11.18 3.17 2.18
N MET A 114 -10.57 2.96 3.35
CA MET A 114 -11.30 2.55 4.55
C MET A 114 -12.29 3.66 4.95
N LYS A 115 -13.54 3.31 5.20
CA LYS A 115 -14.61 4.30 5.39
C LYS A 115 -14.53 5.02 6.73
N ASP A 116 -14.32 4.25 7.80
CA ASP A 116 -14.38 4.71 9.17
C ASP A 116 -13.42 3.95 10.11
N GLU A 117 -13.34 4.38 11.35
CA GLU A 117 -12.50 3.78 12.39
C GLU A 117 -12.74 2.27 12.56
N LYS A 118 -13.99 1.81 12.38
CA LYS A 118 -14.32 0.38 12.53
C LYS A 118 -13.68 -0.47 11.43
N GLU A 119 -13.57 0.04 10.21
CA GLU A 119 -12.88 -0.66 9.14
C GLU A 119 -11.36 -0.66 9.39
N PHE A 120 -10.78 0.47 9.85
CA PHE A 120 -9.38 0.52 10.27
C PHE A 120 -9.08 -0.49 11.40
N GLU A 121 -9.94 -0.57 12.43
CA GLU A 121 -9.82 -1.57 13.50
C GLU A 121 -9.89 -3.01 13.00
N LYS A 122 -10.82 -3.32 12.07
CA LYS A 122 -10.94 -4.65 11.49
C LYS A 122 -9.65 -5.08 10.80
N VAL A 123 -9.04 -4.18 10.04
CA VAL A 123 -7.74 -4.45 9.40
C VAL A 123 -6.68 -4.71 10.46
N ARG A 124 -6.56 -3.85 11.49
CA ARG A 124 -5.55 -4.05 12.54
C ARG A 124 -5.72 -5.36 13.30
N LYS A 125 -6.96 -5.79 13.56
CA LYS A 125 -7.25 -7.04 14.27
C LYS A 125 -6.73 -8.28 13.55
N ILE A 126 -6.69 -8.26 12.23
CA ILE A 126 -6.27 -9.44 11.44
C ILE A 126 -4.83 -9.34 10.95
N SER A 127 -4.30 -8.14 10.79
CA SER A 127 -2.96 -7.90 10.28
C SER A 127 -1.91 -7.99 11.38
N LYS A 128 -0.75 -8.56 11.07
CA LYS A 128 0.41 -8.66 11.98
C LYS A 128 1.58 -7.80 11.56
N VAL A 129 1.55 -7.31 10.32
CA VAL A 129 2.59 -6.45 9.75
C VAL A 129 2.30 -4.97 9.99
N PHE A 130 3.17 -4.10 9.54
CA PHE A 130 2.96 -2.67 9.59
C PHE A 130 1.76 -2.25 8.74
N LEU A 131 1.10 -1.17 9.15
CA LEU A 131 -0.06 -0.63 8.45
C LEU A 131 0.18 0.83 8.06
N LEU A 132 -0.18 1.14 6.81
CA LEU A 132 -0.19 2.50 6.26
C LEU A 132 -1.62 2.99 6.12
N ALA A 133 -1.88 4.21 6.57
CA ALA A 133 -3.15 4.90 6.37
C ALA A 133 -3.00 6.04 5.35
N ASN A 134 -3.95 6.14 4.42
CA ASN A 134 -4.04 7.23 3.46
C ASN A 134 -5.10 8.24 3.93
N MET A 135 -4.68 9.43 4.31
CA MET A 135 -5.52 10.53 4.74
C MET A 135 -5.64 11.59 3.64
N THR A 136 -6.10 11.15 2.46
CA THR A 136 -6.31 12.08 1.35
C THR A 136 -7.54 12.95 1.60
N GLU A 137 -7.39 14.26 1.46
CA GLU A 137 -8.49 15.22 1.53
C GLU A 137 -9.47 14.98 0.39
N PHE A 138 -10.76 15.14 0.66
CA PHE A 138 -11.87 14.92 -0.28
C PHE A 138 -11.96 13.48 -0.81
N GLY A 139 -11.34 12.52 -0.10
CA GLY A 139 -11.45 11.10 -0.40
C GLY A 139 -12.70 10.45 0.21
N LYS A 140 -12.79 9.12 0.07
CA LYS A 140 -13.90 8.31 0.62
C LYS A 140 -13.74 8.02 2.12
N SER A 141 -12.54 8.14 2.65
CA SER A 141 -12.24 7.86 4.05
C SER A 141 -12.59 9.04 4.95
N LYS A 142 -13.10 8.74 6.15
CA LYS A 142 -13.11 9.73 7.23
C LYS A 142 -11.66 10.12 7.55
N LEU A 143 -11.38 11.42 7.62
CA LEU A 143 -10.07 11.89 8.03
C LEU A 143 -9.88 11.66 9.52
N LEU A 144 -8.84 10.93 9.86
CA LEU A 144 -8.38 10.70 11.23
C LEU A 144 -7.05 11.43 11.44
N ASN A 145 -6.85 11.97 12.63
CA ASN A 145 -5.58 12.58 12.97
C ASN A 145 -4.51 11.52 13.35
N LYS A 146 -3.26 11.98 13.48
CA LYS A 146 -2.13 11.10 13.80
C LYS A 146 -2.37 10.26 15.07
N THR A 147 -2.87 10.87 16.14
CA THR A 147 -3.08 10.20 17.42
C THR A 147 -4.18 9.13 17.33
N GLU A 148 -5.26 9.41 16.60
CA GLU A 148 -6.33 8.43 16.34
C GLU A 148 -5.80 7.21 15.58
N LEU A 149 -5.00 7.45 14.53
CA LEU A 149 -4.39 6.35 13.75
C LEU A 149 -3.35 5.55 14.57
N GLU A 150 -2.56 6.22 15.39
CA GLU A 150 -1.62 5.58 16.31
C GLU A 150 -2.33 4.67 17.32
N ASN A 151 -3.44 5.15 17.90
CA ASN A 151 -4.28 4.37 18.83
C ASN A 151 -4.93 3.16 18.13
N LEU A 152 -5.23 3.28 16.84
CA LEU A 152 -5.70 2.17 16.00
C LEU A 152 -4.57 1.21 15.57
N GLY A 153 -3.32 1.49 15.92
CA GLY A 153 -2.15 0.65 15.64
C GLY A 153 -1.60 0.79 14.23
N TYR A 154 -1.83 1.92 13.57
CA TYR A 154 -1.23 2.25 12.28
C TYR A 154 0.17 2.85 12.48
N ASN A 155 1.09 2.51 11.60
CA ASN A 155 2.52 2.82 11.75
C ASN A 155 2.98 3.97 10.85
N LEU A 156 2.31 4.17 9.73
CA LEU A 156 2.63 5.20 8.75
C LEU A 156 1.33 5.88 8.29
N VAL A 157 1.38 7.19 8.10
CA VAL A 157 0.28 7.95 7.49
C VAL A 157 0.83 8.79 6.35
N ILE A 158 0.11 8.80 5.23
CA ILE A 158 0.41 9.67 4.09
C ILE A 158 -0.74 10.67 3.89
N TYR A 159 -0.37 11.88 3.47
CA TYR A 159 -1.27 12.99 3.13
C TYR A 159 -1.00 13.40 1.67
N PRO A 160 -1.52 12.64 0.68
CA PRO A 160 -1.22 12.89 -0.72
C PRO A 160 -1.74 14.23 -1.19
N VAL A 161 -0.94 14.89 -2.02
CA VAL A 161 -1.19 16.20 -2.65
C VAL A 161 -1.51 17.38 -1.69
N THR A 162 -1.48 17.20 -0.39
CA THR A 162 -1.76 18.28 0.57
C THR A 162 -0.81 19.46 0.38
N THR A 163 0.49 19.22 0.20
CA THR A 163 1.48 20.26 -0.06
C THR A 163 1.36 20.93 -1.43
N GLN A 164 0.66 20.33 -2.37
CA GLN A 164 0.40 20.92 -3.70
C GLN A 164 -0.85 21.81 -3.70
N ARG A 165 -1.68 21.71 -2.65
CA ARG A 165 -2.90 22.49 -2.51
C ARG A 165 -2.72 23.78 -1.67
N LEU A 166 -1.56 23.90 -1.04
CA LEU A 166 -1.13 25.11 -0.30
C LEU A 166 -0.50 26.13 -1.24
#